data_a6ac369ff9cb98f6f4a441f8596ea997
#
_entry.id   a6ac369ff9cb98f6f4a441f8596ea997
#
_cell.length_a   1.000
_cell.length_b   1.000
_cell.length_c   1.000
_cell.angle_alpha   90.00
_cell.angle_beta   90.00
_cell.angle_gamma   90.00
#
_symmetry.space_group_name_H-M   'P 1'
#
loop_
_entity.id
_entity.type
_entity.pdbx_description
1 polymer ?
#
loop_
_entity_poly.entity_id
_entity_poly.type
_entity_poly.pdbx_seq_one_letter_code
_entity_poly.pdbx_strand_id
1 'polypeptide(L)'
;MIDLGFTPAPVPDAPVPHTVLARAGEGPWPRYRIVALINLGDGHLLAGFDGRETGQDVPDPTGLVQRRSLDGGRTWGPFEPLREADREGRQWYCDPSYLHDPASGRLLMFHTHAKDRGVWDAISGTDDAERDVMGSAVGISDDQGRSWEFRSVTAIAAPPEQIRTAFPTSGAGIVLRRGPHAGRLLQPYCGWFRDGAAGEGPVEGEVVRSYVLFSDDHGETWQRGEPVGEDMDETTIVELSDGRVLLNSRDHARGGHRRIAVSADGGASWEDRGIDEQFVDPGNNAQLAARFPEAPSGDARARELLFSNAHDRFARQRGTLSASLDDGGTWGEVLVFEPGPLDYSVVQALEDGAVGVLWEVEAREIRFARIEAEHLPGH
;
A
#
# COMPACT_ATOMS: atom_id res chain seq x y z
N MET A 1 -24.76 5.22 20.68
CA MET A 1 -24.51 4.98 19.24
C MET A 1 -24.83 6.31 18.54
N ILE A 2 -23.81 6.99 18.08
CA ILE A 2 -24.01 8.17 17.20
C ILE A 2 -24.35 7.55 15.84
N ASP A 3 -25.55 7.76 15.36
CA ASP A 3 -25.95 7.40 14.00
C ASP A 3 -25.19 8.37 13.06
N LEU A 4 -24.10 7.90 12.48
CA LEU A 4 -23.30 8.68 11.52
C LEU A 4 -23.98 8.81 10.15
N GLY A 5 -25.22 8.30 10.02
CA GLY A 5 -26.02 8.46 8.81
C GLY A 5 -25.55 7.61 7.62
N PHE A 6 -24.62 6.67 7.83
CA PHE A 6 -24.22 5.73 6.78
C PHE A 6 -25.30 4.67 6.61
N THR A 7 -25.91 4.65 5.45
CA THR A 7 -26.65 3.47 4.94
C THR A 7 -25.70 2.70 4.02
N PRO A 8 -25.79 1.35 3.94
CA PRO A 8 -25.01 0.57 2.98
C PRO A 8 -25.13 1.17 1.58
N ALA A 9 -24.01 1.38 0.90
CA ALA A 9 -24.01 1.91 -0.44
C ALA A 9 -24.71 0.93 -1.39
N PRO A 10 -25.61 1.42 -2.27
CA PRO A 10 -26.22 0.56 -3.26
C PRO A 10 -25.15 -0.02 -4.19
N VAL A 11 -25.27 -1.31 -4.50
CA VAL A 11 -24.39 -1.96 -5.47
C VAL A 11 -24.87 -1.59 -6.87
N PRO A 12 -24.06 -0.88 -7.68
CA PRO A 12 -24.44 -0.50 -9.03
C PRO A 12 -24.37 -1.72 -9.99
N ASP A 13 -25.04 -1.65 -11.14
CA ASP A 13 -24.97 -2.69 -12.17
C ASP A 13 -23.63 -2.69 -12.95
N ALA A 14 -22.87 -1.62 -12.87
CA ALA A 14 -21.57 -1.44 -13.54
C ALA A 14 -20.61 -0.63 -12.67
N PRO A 15 -19.29 -0.73 -12.93
CA PRO A 15 -18.29 0.11 -12.26
C PRO A 15 -18.59 1.60 -12.44
N VAL A 16 -18.14 2.42 -11.47
CA VAL A 16 -18.20 3.88 -11.62
C VAL A 16 -17.45 4.34 -12.88
N PRO A 17 -17.74 5.53 -13.42
CA PRO A 17 -16.96 6.10 -14.51
C PRO A 17 -15.46 6.10 -14.17
N HIS A 18 -14.64 5.50 -15.03
CA HIS A 18 -13.21 5.32 -14.79
C HIS A 18 -12.38 5.39 -16.08
N THR A 19 -11.09 5.61 -15.90
CA THR A 19 -10.09 5.51 -16.97
C THR A 19 -9.31 4.20 -16.81
N VAL A 20 -9.17 3.42 -17.88
CA VAL A 20 -8.29 2.24 -17.90
C VAL A 20 -6.85 2.72 -18.12
N LEU A 21 -5.99 2.50 -17.13
CA LEU A 21 -4.57 2.90 -17.17
C LEU A 21 -3.70 1.83 -17.83
N ALA A 22 -4.05 0.56 -17.67
CA ALA A 22 -3.37 -0.56 -18.33
C ALA A 22 -4.36 -1.67 -18.64
N ARG A 23 -4.16 -2.35 -19.76
CA ARG A 23 -4.97 -3.50 -20.17
C ARG A 23 -4.06 -4.65 -20.60
N ALA A 24 -4.43 -5.88 -20.23
CA ALA A 24 -3.73 -7.09 -20.64
C ALA A 24 -3.60 -7.17 -22.16
N GLY A 25 -2.40 -7.47 -22.66
CA GLY A 25 -2.06 -7.51 -24.07
C GLY A 25 -1.80 -6.15 -24.71
N GLU A 26 -1.89 -5.05 -23.94
CA GLU A 26 -1.54 -3.69 -24.40
C GLU A 26 -0.34 -3.16 -23.62
N GLY A 27 0.44 -2.28 -24.23
CA GLY A 27 1.60 -1.65 -23.58
C GLY A 27 2.83 -2.57 -23.45
N PRO A 28 3.74 -2.29 -22.50
CA PRO A 28 5.04 -2.97 -22.42
C PRO A 28 4.99 -4.39 -21.85
N TRP A 29 3.92 -4.78 -21.17
CA TRP A 29 3.79 -6.06 -20.50
C TRP A 29 2.47 -6.79 -20.86
N PRO A 30 2.47 -8.14 -20.88
CA PRO A 30 1.25 -8.91 -21.15
C PRO A 30 0.16 -8.80 -20.08
N ARG A 31 0.53 -8.54 -18.82
CA ARG A 31 -0.37 -8.47 -17.66
C ARG A 31 0.02 -7.34 -16.74
N TYR A 32 -0.93 -6.90 -15.90
CA TYR A 32 -0.70 -5.83 -14.93
C TYR A 32 -1.37 -6.17 -13.62
N ARG A 33 -0.65 -5.94 -12.49
CA ARG A 33 -1.13 -6.17 -11.13
C ARG A 33 -0.51 -5.18 -10.15
N ILE A 34 -0.93 -5.26 -8.89
CA ILE A 34 -0.33 -4.60 -7.71
C ILE A 34 -0.23 -3.09 -7.89
N VAL A 35 -1.20 -2.40 -7.37
CA VAL A 35 -1.35 -0.96 -7.59
C VAL A 35 -0.74 -0.10 -6.48
N ALA A 36 -0.17 1.04 -6.87
CA ALA A 36 0.29 2.12 -6.01
C ALA A 36 -0.15 3.46 -6.59
N LEU A 37 -0.58 4.39 -5.75
CA LEU A 37 -1.03 5.72 -6.16
C LEU A 37 -0.46 6.75 -5.19
N ILE A 38 0.08 7.85 -5.71
CA ILE A 38 0.54 8.98 -4.91
C ILE A 38 0.12 10.31 -5.52
N ASN A 39 -0.30 11.24 -4.68
CA ASN A 39 -0.55 12.62 -5.00
C ASN A 39 0.66 13.48 -4.57
N LEU A 40 1.28 14.16 -5.52
CA LEU A 40 2.44 15.04 -5.30
C LEU A 40 2.05 16.52 -5.14
N GLY A 41 0.75 16.82 -5.24
CA GLY A 41 0.24 18.19 -5.24
C GLY A 41 0.12 18.80 -6.65
N ASP A 42 -0.54 19.96 -6.75
CA ASP A 42 -0.72 20.70 -8.00
C ASP A 42 -1.32 19.87 -9.15
N GLY A 43 -2.20 18.92 -8.83
CA GLY A 43 -2.82 17.97 -9.78
C GLY A 43 -1.90 16.88 -10.29
N HIS A 44 -0.70 16.75 -9.73
CA HIS A 44 0.30 15.78 -10.19
C HIS A 44 0.13 14.45 -9.45
N LEU A 45 -0.29 13.41 -10.17
CA LEU A 45 -0.45 12.04 -9.66
C LEU A 45 0.50 11.08 -10.36
N LEU A 46 0.98 10.08 -9.63
CA LEU A 46 1.65 8.91 -10.19
C LEU A 46 0.86 7.65 -9.80
N ALA A 47 0.57 6.82 -10.80
CA ALA A 47 0.03 5.47 -10.64
C ALA A 47 1.12 4.47 -11.04
N GLY A 48 1.62 3.70 -10.07
CA GLY A 48 2.61 2.65 -10.27
C GLY A 48 1.96 1.28 -10.19
N PHE A 49 2.47 0.31 -10.94
CA PHE A 49 1.99 -1.07 -10.89
C PHE A 49 2.98 -2.04 -11.52
N ASP A 50 2.81 -3.32 -11.19
CA ASP A 50 3.57 -4.40 -11.79
C ASP A 50 3.19 -4.60 -13.26
N GLY A 51 4.19 -4.76 -14.11
CA GLY A 51 4.07 -5.39 -15.41
C GLY A 51 4.58 -6.82 -15.32
N ARG A 52 3.78 -7.80 -15.67
CA ARG A 52 4.04 -9.23 -15.48
C ARG A 52 3.94 -10.03 -16.78
N GLU A 53 4.77 -11.08 -16.89
CA GLU A 53 4.74 -11.95 -18.05
C GLU A 53 3.46 -12.81 -18.08
N THR A 54 3.11 -13.47 -16.96
CA THR A 54 1.96 -14.37 -16.90
C THR A 54 0.87 -13.91 -15.94
N GLY A 55 1.17 -13.03 -15.02
CA GLY A 55 0.28 -12.61 -13.92
C GLY A 55 0.51 -13.38 -12.62
N GLN A 56 1.47 -14.32 -12.60
CA GLN A 56 1.91 -14.98 -11.38
C GLN A 56 2.80 -14.04 -10.55
N ASP A 57 2.99 -14.38 -9.28
CA ASP A 57 3.92 -13.67 -8.40
C ASP A 57 5.38 -14.01 -8.76
N VAL A 58 6.34 -13.19 -8.29
CA VAL A 58 7.76 -13.48 -8.44
C VAL A 58 8.08 -14.88 -7.88
N PRO A 59 8.98 -15.62 -8.52
CA PRO A 59 10.00 -15.22 -9.49
C PRO A 59 9.56 -15.28 -10.98
N ASP A 60 8.26 -15.13 -11.27
CA ASP A 60 7.83 -14.90 -12.66
C ASP A 60 8.36 -13.53 -13.15
N PRO A 61 8.76 -13.39 -14.42
CA PRO A 61 9.28 -12.13 -14.94
C PRO A 61 8.36 -10.94 -14.69
N THR A 62 8.82 -10.01 -13.88
CA THR A 62 8.06 -8.84 -13.41
C THR A 62 8.95 -7.60 -13.39
N GLY A 63 8.43 -6.48 -13.84
CA GLY A 63 9.04 -5.17 -13.74
C GLY A 63 8.00 -4.13 -13.34
N LEU A 64 8.46 -2.93 -12.96
CA LEU A 64 7.59 -1.87 -12.52
C LEU A 64 7.40 -0.81 -13.60
N VAL A 65 6.17 -0.39 -13.78
CA VAL A 65 5.79 0.68 -14.69
C VAL A 65 4.92 1.71 -13.97
N GLN A 66 4.89 2.93 -14.50
CA GLN A 66 4.03 3.98 -13.97
C GLN A 66 3.34 4.76 -15.09
N ARG A 67 2.29 5.47 -14.74
CA ARG A 67 1.68 6.52 -15.54
C ARG A 67 1.51 7.78 -14.71
N ARG A 68 1.52 8.91 -15.39
CA ARG A 68 1.50 10.24 -14.78
C ARG A 68 0.25 11.00 -15.22
N SER A 69 -0.39 11.68 -14.29
CA SER A 69 -1.39 12.72 -14.54
C SER A 69 -0.86 14.07 -14.07
N LEU A 70 -1.21 15.14 -14.75
CA LEU A 70 -0.89 16.52 -14.38
C LEU A 70 -2.15 17.39 -14.19
N ASP A 71 -3.31 16.76 -14.11
CA ASP A 71 -4.62 17.42 -14.04
C ASP A 71 -5.57 16.77 -13.01
N GLY A 72 -4.99 16.18 -11.96
CA GLY A 72 -5.73 15.54 -10.88
C GLY A 72 -6.43 14.24 -11.29
N GLY A 73 -5.84 13.49 -12.22
CA GLY A 73 -6.35 12.20 -12.66
C GLY A 73 -7.39 12.27 -13.79
N ARG A 74 -7.63 13.45 -14.37
CA ARG A 74 -8.59 13.59 -15.49
C ARG A 74 -8.02 13.03 -16.78
N THR A 75 -6.72 13.22 -17.02
CA THR A 75 -5.99 12.58 -18.13
C THR A 75 -4.69 11.95 -17.64
N TRP A 76 -4.22 10.93 -18.38
CA TRP A 76 -3.03 10.17 -18.03
C TRP A 76 -2.07 10.06 -19.22
N GLY A 77 -0.81 10.33 -18.98
CA GLY A 77 0.30 10.21 -19.92
C GLY A 77 0.58 8.76 -20.36
N PRO A 78 1.59 8.51 -21.19
CA PRO A 78 1.99 7.17 -21.61
C PRO A 78 2.58 6.36 -20.44
N PHE A 79 2.87 5.07 -20.71
CA PHE A 79 3.68 4.26 -19.79
C PHE A 79 5.08 4.84 -19.68
N GLU A 80 5.55 4.94 -18.44
CA GLU A 80 6.93 5.27 -18.08
C GLU A 80 7.56 4.07 -17.38
N PRO A 81 8.81 3.68 -17.66
CA PRO A 81 9.49 2.65 -16.86
C PRO A 81 9.73 3.20 -15.45
N LEU A 82 9.42 2.41 -14.43
CA LEU A 82 9.69 2.72 -13.02
C LEU A 82 10.92 1.94 -12.55
N ARG A 83 10.92 0.62 -12.75
CA ARG A 83 12.05 -0.27 -12.56
C ARG A 83 12.01 -1.38 -13.60
N GLU A 84 12.88 -1.32 -14.59
CA GLU A 84 12.92 -2.32 -15.65
C GLU A 84 13.45 -3.66 -15.15
N ALA A 85 12.76 -4.75 -15.53
CA ALA A 85 13.24 -6.10 -15.28
C ALA A 85 14.53 -6.38 -16.04
N ASP A 86 15.51 -6.97 -15.37
CA ASP A 86 16.69 -7.54 -16.02
C ASP A 86 16.42 -9.01 -16.38
N ARG A 87 15.96 -9.22 -17.62
CA ARG A 87 15.61 -10.57 -18.09
C ARG A 87 16.81 -11.49 -18.27
N GLU A 88 17.98 -10.95 -18.64
CA GLU A 88 19.22 -11.70 -18.81
C GLU A 88 19.78 -12.13 -17.44
N GLY A 89 19.88 -11.18 -16.51
CA GLY A 89 20.31 -11.41 -15.13
C GLY A 89 19.25 -12.07 -14.26
N ARG A 90 18.01 -12.25 -14.77
CA ARG A 90 16.85 -12.78 -14.04
C ARG A 90 16.63 -12.03 -12.73
N GLN A 91 16.43 -10.73 -12.84
CA GLN A 91 16.12 -9.85 -11.70
C GLN A 91 14.74 -9.23 -11.91
N TRP A 92 13.87 -9.41 -10.93
CA TRP A 92 12.47 -9.07 -10.97
C TRP A 92 12.12 -8.09 -9.87
N TYR A 93 11.21 -7.17 -10.16
CA TYR A 93 10.81 -6.11 -9.26
C TYR A 93 9.29 -6.03 -9.20
N CYS A 94 8.72 -6.05 -7.99
CA CYS A 94 7.26 -6.02 -7.77
C CYS A 94 6.90 -5.24 -6.50
N ASP A 95 5.61 -5.10 -6.23
CA ASP A 95 5.03 -4.48 -5.04
C ASP A 95 5.45 -3.02 -4.84
N PRO A 96 5.18 -2.12 -5.80
CA PRO A 96 5.53 -0.71 -5.67
C PRO A 96 4.76 -0.05 -4.53
N SER A 97 5.44 0.77 -3.73
CA SER A 97 4.83 1.58 -2.68
C SER A 97 5.49 2.95 -2.66
N TYR A 98 4.70 3.99 -2.90
CA TYR A 98 5.20 5.36 -2.93
C TYR A 98 5.18 6.01 -1.55
N LEU A 99 6.12 6.94 -1.34
CA LEU A 99 6.11 7.84 -0.20
C LEU A 99 6.67 9.20 -0.65
N HIS A 100 5.89 10.27 -0.46
CA HIS A 100 6.30 11.61 -0.81
C HIS A 100 6.61 12.40 0.46
N ASP A 101 7.81 12.95 0.56
CA ASP A 101 8.22 13.89 1.61
C ASP A 101 8.04 15.33 1.12
N PRO A 102 6.98 16.03 1.52
CA PRO A 102 6.74 17.39 1.05
C PRO A 102 7.76 18.41 1.59
N ALA A 103 8.48 18.09 2.68
CA ALA A 103 9.47 19.00 3.26
C ALA A 103 10.73 19.08 2.43
N SER A 104 11.22 17.96 1.90
CA SER A 104 12.38 17.93 0.97
C SER A 104 11.96 17.97 -0.50
N GLY A 105 10.70 17.68 -0.83
CA GLY A 105 10.22 17.47 -2.19
C GLY A 105 10.59 16.10 -2.77
N ARG A 106 11.22 15.24 -1.97
CA ARG A 106 11.70 13.92 -2.38
C ARG A 106 10.55 12.92 -2.52
N LEU A 107 10.58 12.19 -3.61
CA LEU A 107 9.69 11.04 -3.81
C LEU A 107 10.49 9.75 -3.62
N LEU A 108 9.95 8.87 -2.80
CA LEU A 108 10.49 7.54 -2.52
C LEU A 108 9.56 6.47 -3.12
N MET A 109 10.13 5.35 -3.56
CA MET A 109 9.37 4.21 -4.05
C MET A 109 10.03 2.92 -3.57
N PHE A 110 9.39 2.26 -2.62
CA PHE A 110 9.82 0.95 -2.14
C PHE A 110 9.32 -0.14 -3.07
N HIS A 111 10.09 -1.22 -3.18
CA HIS A 111 9.69 -2.38 -3.96
C HIS A 111 10.43 -3.64 -3.51
N THR A 112 9.85 -4.79 -3.83
CA THR A 112 10.47 -6.10 -3.71
C THR A 112 11.49 -6.31 -4.83
N HIS A 113 12.60 -7.00 -4.52
CA HIS A 113 13.60 -7.45 -5.47
C HIS A 113 13.74 -8.98 -5.36
N ALA A 114 13.32 -9.70 -6.38
CA ALA A 114 13.38 -11.14 -6.44
C ALA A 114 14.28 -11.60 -7.61
N LYS A 115 14.80 -12.83 -7.49
CA LYS A 115 15.66 -13.47 -8.50
C LYS A 115 15.14 -14.88 -8.82
N ASP A 116 15.66 -15.92 -8.15
CA ASP A 116 15.26 -17.30 -8.38
C ASP A 116 14.16 -17.80 -7.43
N ARG A 117 13.92 -17.07 -6.34
CA ARG A 117 12.90 -17.37 -5.32
C ARG A 117 11.96 -16.19 -5.09
N GLY A 118 10.74 -16.53 -4.68
CA GLY A 118 9.74 -15.59 -4.21
C GLY A 118 9.50 -15.74 -2.72
N VAL A 119 8.47 -15.06 -2.20
CA VAL A 119 8.15 -15.00 -0.77
C VAL A 119 7.99 -16.39 -0.12
N TRP A 120 7.51 -17.36 -0.87
CA TRP A 120 7.17 -18.69 -0.33
C TRP A 120 8.38 -19.60 -0.10
N ASP A 121 9.46 -19.38 -0.83
CA ASP A 121 10.62 -20.29 -0.86
C ASP A 121 11.98 -19.58 -0.77
N ALA A 122 11.99 -18.25 -0.65
CA ALA A 122 13.20 -17.48 -0.39
C ALA A 122 13.88 -17.90 0.91
N ILE A 123 15.20 -17.81 0.94
CA ILE A 123 16.00 -18.01 2.16
C ILE A 123 16.24 -16.67 2.88
N SER A 124 16.64 -16.73 4.15
CA SER A 124 17.07 -15.54 4.86
C SER A 124 18.47 -15.11 4.43
N GLY A 125 18.69 -13.81 4.36
CA GLY A 125 19.96 -13.23 4.00
C GLY A 125 19.85 -11.73 3.72
N THR A 126 21.01 -11.08 3.63
CA THR A 126 21.12 -9.64 3.33
C THR A 126 21.96 -9.34 2.10
N ASP A 127 22.52 -10.38 1.47
CA ASP A 127 23.31 -10.24 0.25
C ASP A 127 22.38 -10.17 -0.96
N ASP A 128 22.26 -8.99 -1.55
CA ASP A 128 21.44 -8.78 -2.75
C ASP A 128 21.99 -9.50 -3.99
N ALA A 129 23.21 -10.03 -3.96
CA ALA A 129 23.76 -10.88 -5.01
C ALA A 129 23.32 -12.35 -4.86
N GLU A 130 22.97 -12.78 -3.64
CA GLU A 130 22.51 -14.15 -3.40
C GLU A 130 21.14 -14.37 -4.09
N ARG A 131 21.09 -15.40 -4.93
CA ARG A 131 19.95 -15.59 -5.83
C ARG A 131 18.70 -16.11 -5.15
N ASP A 132 18.86 -16.82 -4.04
CA ASP A 132 17.74 -17.37 -3.27
C ASP A 132 17.21 -16.39 -2.21
N VAL A 133 17.87 -15.26 -1.98
CA VAL A 133 17.41 -14.17 -1.12
C VAL A 133 16.45 -13.26 -1.90
N MET A 134 15.25 -13.04 -1.35
CA MET A 134 14.34 -12.01 -1.81
C MET A 134 14.58 -10.73 -0.99
N GLY A 135 15.01 -9.68 -1.64
CA GLY A 135 15.35 -8.42 -1.02
C GLY A 135 14.30 -7.32 -1.21
N SER A 136 14.61 -6.18 -0.65
CA SER A 136 13.84 -4.93 -0.80
C SER A 136 14.76 -3.77 -1.14
N ALA A 137 14.27 -2.83 -1.95
CA ALA A 137 14.98 -1.61 -2.25
C ALA A 137 14.07 -0.39 -2.17
N VAL A 138 14.68 0.79 -2.01
CA VAL A 138 14.04 2.08 -2.14
C VAL A 138 14.63 2.82 -3.34
N GLY A 139 13.76 3.26 -4.24
CA GLY A 139 14.06 4.23 -5.27
C GLY A 139 13.90 5.64 -4.71
N ILE A 140 14.82 6.51 -5.01
CA ILE A 140 14.86 7.91 -4.59
C ILE A 140 14.79 8.78 -5.83
N SER A 141 13.88 9.74 -5.86
CA SER A 141 13.71 10.68 -6.95
C SER A 141 13.58 12.10 -6.40
N ASP A 142 14.39 13.00 -6.89
CA ASP A 142 14.33 14.44 -6.60
C ASP A 142 13.69 15.24 -7.76
N ASP A 143 13.17 14.55 -8.79
CA ASP A 143 12.55 15.13 -9.99
C ASP A 143 11.11 14.65 -10.24
N GLN A 144 10.39 14.35 -9.16
CA GLN A 144 9.00 13.90 -9.17
C GLN A 144 8.79 12.59 -9.96
N GLY A 145 9.71 11.64 -9.81
CA GLY A 145 9.58 10.30 -10.38
C GLY A 145 9.93 10.21 -11.87
N ARG A 146 10.75 11.15 -12.41
CA ARG A 146 11.26 11.05 -13.78
C ARG A 146 12.55 10.25 -13.86
N SER A 147 13.37 10.33 -12.82
CA SER A 147 14.58 9.50 -12.68
C SER A 147 14.69 8.97 -11.25
N TRP A 148 15.37 7.82 -11.09
CA TRP A 148 15.43 7.10 -9.84
C TRP A 148 16.85 6.59 -9.55
N GLU A 149 17.30 6.80 -8.32
CA GLU A 149 18.45 6.10 -7.74
C GLU A 149 17.92 5.01 -6.79
N PHE A 150 18.42 3.77 -6.90
CA PHE A 150 17.94 2.66 -6.07
C PHE A 150 18.97 2.23 -5.04
N ARG A 151 18.53 2.07 -3.80
CA ARG A 151 19.35 1.59 -2.67
C ARG A 151 18.68 0.39 -2.01
N SER A 152 19.48 -0.62 -1.65
CA SER A 152 18.97 -1.76 -0.89
C SER A 152 18.59 -1.34 0.53
N VAL A 153 17.48 -1.90 1.02
CA VAL A 153 17.06 -1.82 2.42
C VAL A 153 16.85 -3.22 3.02
N THR A 154 17.27 -4.26 2.32
CA THR A 154 17.09 -5.67 2.71
C THR A 154 17.57 -5.94 4.13
N ALA A 155 18.77 -5.48 4.50
CA ALA A 155 19.36 -5.72 5.81
C ALA A 155 18.58 -5.07 6.97
N ILE A 156 17.89 -3.97 6.69
CA ILE A 156 17.06 -3.26 7.68
C ILE A 156 15.67 -3.89 7.74
N ALA A 157 15.08 -4.19 6.57
CA ALA A 157 13.76 -4.77 6.48
C ALA A 157 13.72 -6.21 7.02
N ALA A 158 14.69 -7.06 6.65
CA ALA A 158 14.71 -8.47 6.99
C ALA A 158 16.04 -8.90 7.60
N PRO A 159 16.37 -8.53 8.85
CA PRO A 159 17.55 -9.05 9.55
C PRO A 159 17.42 -10.57 9.69
N PRO A 160 18.41 -11.36 9.21
CA PRO A 160 18.28 -12.82 8.98
C PRO A 160 18.14 -13.63 10.24
N GLU A 161 18.55 -13.11 11.39
CA GLU A 161 18.39 -13.73 12.71
C GLU A 161 16.92 -13.73 13.21
N GLN A 162 16.06 -12.92 12.64
CA GLN A 162 14.67 -12.75 13.06
C GLN A 162 13.68 -13.06 11.94
N ILE A 163 14.01 -12.65 10.71
CA ILE A 163 13.09 -12.62 9.58
C ILE A 163 13.69 -13.40 8.42
N ARG A 164 12.94 -14.36 7.88
CA ARG A 164 13.36 -15.08 6.68
C ARG A 164 13.29 -14.20 5.44
N THR A 165 12.16 -13.57 5.23
CA THR A 165 11.92 -12.69 4.10
C THR A 165 10.85 -11.65 4.46
N ALA A 166 10.92 -10.50 3.82
CA ALA A 166 9.96 -9.41 4.00
C ALA A 166 9.82 -8.60 2.71
N PHE A 167 8.71 -7.89 2.59
CA PHE A 167 8.48 -7.00 1.46
C PHE A 167 7.68 -5.75 1.88
N PRO A 168 7.86 -4.63 1.16
CA PRO A 168 7.03 -3.45 1.36
C PRO A 168 5.61 -3.74 0.92
N THR A 169 4.64 -3.37 1.74
CA THR A 169 3.25 -3.44 1.30
C THR A 169 2.99 -2.43 0.20
N SER A 170 2.45 -2.89 -0.92
CA SER A 170 2.14 -2.04 -2.07
C SER A 170 1.10 -0.97 -1.74
N GLY A 171 1.18 0.17 -2.41
CA GLY A 171 0.30 1.32 -2.21
C GLY A 171 1.07 2.58 -1.86
N ALA A 172 0.96 3.05 -0.62
CA ALA A 172 1.69 4.23 -0.17
C ALA A 172 2.05 4.18 1.32
N GLY A 173 3.25 4.66 1.64
CA GLY A 173 3.62 5.11 2.98
C GLY A 173 3.08 6.50 3.29
N ILE A 174 3.34 6.99 4.50
CA ILE A 174 2.88 8.30 4.97
C ILE A 174 4.00 9.13 5.58
N VAL A 175 3.77 10.43 5.66
CA VAL A 175 4.56 11.37 6.48
C VAL A 175 3.72 11.78 7.67
N LEU A 176 4.24 11.64 8.88
CA LEU A 176 3.57 12.12 10.08
C LEU A 176 3.60 13.65 10.11
N ARG A 177 2.48 14.23 10.45
CA ARG A 177 2.29 15.71 10.45
C ARG A 177 2.04 16.26 11.84
N ARG A 178 1.80 15.39 12.83
CA ARG A 178 1.33 15.75 14.16
C ARG A 178 2.26 15.19 15.26
N GLY A 179 2.20 15.83 16.43
CA GLY A 179 2.90 15.35 17.61
C GLY A 179 4.44 15.42 17.54
N PRO A 180 5.12 14.68 18.40
CA PRO A 180 6.58 14.76 18.54
C PRO A 180 7.36 14.15 17.38
N HIS A 181 6.69 13.36 16.53
CA HIS A 181 7.29 12.69 15.38
C HIS A 181 6.88 13.33 14.02
N ALA A 182 6.38 14.58 14.05
CA ALA A 182 6.05 15.29 12.82
C ALA A 182 7.28 15.40 11.89
N GLY A 183 7.10 15.04 10.61
CA GLY A 183 8.16 14.93 9.61
C GLY A 183 8.72 13.51 9.44
N ARG A 184 8.42 12.57 10.35
CA ARG A 184 8.83 11.17 10.20
C ARG A 184 8.14 10.52 9.02
N LEU A 185 8.92 9.84 8.20
CA LEU A 185 8.45 9.01 7.10
C LEU A 185 8.17 7.60 7.60
N LEU A 186 7.04 7.02 7.22
CA LEU A 186 6.67 5.64 7.55
C LEU A 186 6.34 4.85 6.29
N GLN A 187 7.00 3.70 6.11
CA GLN A 187 6.71 2.74 5.05
C GLN A 187 6.27 1.42 5.66
N PRO A 188 5.04 0.94 5.38
CA PRO A 188 4.55 -0.34 5.88
C PRO A 188 5.23 -1.53 5.19
N TYR A 189 5.46 -2.57 5.99
CA TYR A 189 6.08 -3.84 5.61
C TYR A 189 5.37 -5.01 6.28
N CYS A 190 5.48 -6.18 5.69
CA CYS A 190 5.21 -7.46 6.35
C CYS A 190 6.33 -8.46 6.08
N GLY A 191 6.44 -9.47 6.95
CA GLY A 191 7.50 -10.46 6.83
C GLY A 191 7.22 -11.74 7.61
N TRP A 192 7.98 -12.78 7.31
CA TRP A 192 7.93 -14.10 7.94
C TRP A 192 8.96 -14.17 9.06
N PHE A 193 8.47 -14.12 10.30
CA PHE A 193 9.27 -14.14 11.52
C PHE A 193 9.47 -15.57 12.01
N ARG A 194 10.67 -15.87 12.48
CA ARG A 194 11.10 -17.23 12.83
C ARG A 194 10.91 -17.62 14.29
N ASP A 195 10.73 -16.65 15.17
CA ASP A 195 10.55 -16.84 16.62
C ASP A 195 11.58 -17.83 17.26
N GLY A 196 12.83 -17.77 16.80
CA GLY A 196 13.92 -18.62 17.28
C GLY A 196 14.10 -19.95 16.52
N ALA A 197 13.32 -20.22 15.46
CA ALA A 197 13.53 -21.37 14.61
C ALA A 197 14.84 -21.24 13.81
N ALA A 198 15.62 -22.33 13.73
CA ALA A 198 16.88 -22.37 12.99
C ALA A 198 16.66 -22.76 11.54
N GLY A 199 17.53 -22.28 10.64
CA GLY A 199 17.52 -22.62 9.21
C GLY A 199 17.53 -21.38 8.32
N GLU A 200 17.86 -21.54 7.05
CA GLU A 200 17.89 -20.42 6.09
C GLU A 200 16.60 -20.32 5.26
N GLY A 201 16.00 -21.45 4.91
CA GLY A 201 14.75 -21.54 4.15
C GLY A 201 13.49 -21.50 5.02
N PRO A 202 12.29 -21.71 4.42
CA PRO A 202 11.04 -21.81 5.14
C PRO A 202 11.07 -22.89 6.22
N VAL A 203 10.54 -22.56 7.40
CA VAL A 203 10.47 -23.48 8.55
C VAL A 203 9.06 -23.54 9.12
N GLU A 204 8.71 -24.67 9.73
CA GLU A 204 7.43 -24.82 10.43
C GLU A 204 7.39 -23.86 11.63
N GLY A 205 6.26 -23.17 11.81
CA GLY A 205 6.06 -22.20 12.90
C GLY A 205 6.51 -20.79 12.58
N GLU A 206 6.85 -20.47 11.33
CA GLU A 206 6.99 -19.07 10.92
C GLU A 206 5.67 -18.32 11.09
N VAL A 207 5.76 -17.08 11.56
CA VAL A 207 4.61 -16.22 11.80
C VAL A 207 4.70 -14.97 10.91
N VAL A 208 3.62 -14.65 10.20
CA VAL A 208 3.54 -13.41 9.42
C VAL A 208 3.19 -12.25 10.34
N ARG A 209 4.04 -11.21 10.36
CA ARG A 209 3.83 -9.99 11.14
C ARG A 209 4.01 -8.74 10.31
N SER A 210 3.27 -7.71 10.68
CA SER A 210 3.41 -6.37 10.10
C SER A 210 4.34 -5.50 10.96
N TYR A 211 4.98 -4.53 10.32
CA TYR A 211 5.80 -3.48 10.93
C TYR A 211 5.95 -2.31 9.96
N VAL A 212 6.70 -1.30 10.35
CA VAL A 212 7.08 -0.20 9.46
C VAL A 212 8.60 -0.03 9.42
N LEU A 213 9.12 0.44 8.31
CA LEU A 213 10.37 1.16 8.29
C LEU A 213 10.07 2.64 8.48
N PHE A 214 10.88 3.32 9.28
CA PHE A 214 10.73 4.77 9.48
C PHE A 214 12.04 5.51 9.32
N SER A 215 11.94 6.79 8.91
CA SER A 215 13.06 7.70 8.74
C SER A 215 12.74 9.05 9.36
N ASP A 216 13.70 9.61 10.09
CA ASP A 216 13.65 10.95 10.68
C ASP A 216 14.56 11.97 9.96
N ASP A 217 15.16 11.56 8.81
CA ASP A 217 16.15 12.34 8.07
C ASP A 217 15.84 12.40 6.55
N HIS A 218 14.54 12.52 6.21
CA HIS A 218 14.08 12.63 4.83
C HIS A 218 14.44 11.42 3.92
N GLY A 219 14.49 10.22 4.51
CA GLY A 219 14.76 8.98 3.79
C GLY A 219 16.25 8.69 3.52
N GLU A 220 17.17 9.42 4.16
CA GLU A 220 18.60 9.11 4.06
C GLU A 220 18.98 7.84 4.81
N THR A 221 18.42 7.65 6.03
CA THR A 221 18.56 6.43 6.80
C THR A 221 17.20 5.90 7.26
N TRP A 222 17.14 4.60 7.46
CA TRP A 222 15.92 3.89 7.86
C TRP A 222 16.15 3.09 9.12
N GLN A 223 15.11 2.98 9.93
CA GLN A 223 15.05 2.13 11.11
C GLN A 223 13.80 1.25 10.99
N ARG A 224 13.83 0.07 11.60
CA ARG A 224 12.69 -0.81 11.67
C ARG A 224 11.98 -0.65 13.01
N GLY A 225 10.66 -0.47 12.98
CA GLY A 225 9.80 -0.55 14.16
C GLY A 225 9.65 -1.98 14.65
N GLU A 226 9.16 -2.14 15.87
CA GLU A 226 8.84 -3.46 16.42
C GLU A 226 7.72 -4.12 15.60
N PRO A 227 7.79 -5.45 15.37
CA PRO A 227 6.73 -6.16 14.68
C PRO A 227 5.47 -6.28 15.55
N VAL A 228 4.32 -6.42 14.89
CA VAL A 228 3.04 -6.57 15.55
C VAL A 228 2.21 -7.70 14.98
N GLY A 229 1.46 -8.36 15.87
CA GLY A 229 0.43 -9.34 15.59
C GLY A 229 0.96 -10.69 15.13
N GLU A 230 0.02 -11.61 14.98
CA GLU A 230 0.16 -12.88 14.28
C GLU A 230 -0.86 -12.88 13.14
N ASP A 231 -0.49 -13.46 11.99
CA ASP A 231 -1.30 -13.41 10.77
C ASP A 231 -1.56 -11.98 10.24
N MET A 232 -0.72 -11.01 10.59
CA MET A 232 -0.73 -9.66 10.01
C MET A 232 0.17 -9.62 8.78
N ASP A 233 -0.46 -9.63 7.60
CA ASP A 233 0.16 -9.66 6.28
C ASP A 233 0.24 -8.23 5.69
N GLU A 234 -0.06 -8.04 4.42
CA GLU A 234 -0.05 -6.74 3.75
C GLU A 234 -0.84 -5.70 4.54
N THR A 235 -0.19 -4.58 4.82
CA THR A 235 -0.69 -3.61 5.78
C THR A 235 -0.69 -2.19 5.22
N THR A 236 -1.62 -1.39 5.68
CA THR A 236 -1.72 0.03 5.39
C THR A 236 -1.79 0.82 6.69
N ILE A 237 -1.35 2.06 6.65
CA ILE A 237 -1.26 2.92 7.82
C ILE A 237 -1.87 4.30 7.54
N VAL A 238 -2.38 4.94 8.59
CA VAL A 238 -2.83 6.34 8.54
C VAL A 238 -2.57 7.04 9.85
N GLU A 239 -2.19 8.32 9.81
CA GLU A 239 -2.07 9.16 11.01
C GLU A 239 -3.45 9.63 11.46
N LEU A 240 -3.77 9.43 12.73
CA LEU A 240 -4.99 9.92 13.38
C LEU A 240 -4.87 11.41 13.77
N SER A 241 -5.99 12.06 14.06
CA SER A 241 -6.02 13.49 14.39
C SER A 241 -5.23 13.86 15.64
N ASP A 242 -4.98 12.90 16.54
CA ASP A 242 -4.21 13.05 17.75
C ASP A 242 -2.71 12.69 17.63
N GLY A 243 -2.27 12.30 16.42
CA GLY A 243 -0.89 11.95 16.10
C GLY A 243 -0.54 10.46 16.32
N ARG A 244 -1.49 9.64 16.79
CA ARG A 244 -1.31 8.19 16.76
C ARG A 244 -1.36 7.68 15.32
N VAL A 245 -0.85 6.47 15.10
CA VAL A 245 -0.91 5.81 13.80
C VAL A 245 -1.80 4.57 13.91
N LEU A 246 -2.83 4.50 13.06
CA LEU A 246 -3.64 3.30 12.88
C LEU A 246 -3.00 2.43 11.79
N LEU A 247 -2.77 1.16 12.09
CA LEU A 247 -2.36 0.12 11.17
C LEU A 247 -3.54 -0.81 10.92
N ASN A 248 -3.80 -1.13 9.66
CA ASN A 248 -4.85 -2.03 9.24
C ASN A 248 -4.25 -3.07 8.29
N SER A 249 -4.28 -4.34 8.68
CA SER A 249 -3.59 -5.44 8.04
C SER A 249 -4.56 -6.45 7.44
N ARG A 250 -4.19 -7.01 6.29
CA ARG A 250 -4.75 -8.23 5.74
C ARG A 250 -4.59 -9.36 6.74
N ASP A 251 -5.66 -10.11 6.99
CA ASP A 251 -5.60 -11.32 7.79
C ASP A 251 -5.05 -12.47 6.92
N HIS A 252 -3.85 -12.96 7.26
CA HIS A 252 -3.20 -14.07 6.56
C HIS A 252 -4.03 -15.37 6.68
N ALA A 253 -4.69 -15.57 7.81
CA ALA A 253 -5.60 -16.70 8.05
C ALA A 253 -6.92 -16.60 7.25
N ARG A 254 -7.21 -15.46 6.62
CA ARG A 254 -8.40 -15.21 5.80
C ARG A 254 -9.72 -15.44 6.56
N GLY A 255 -9.80 -14.90 7.78
CA GLY A 255 -10.99 -15.00 8.62
C GLY A 255 -12.20 -14.17 8.17
N GLY A 256 -12.07 -13.43 7.07
CA GLY A 256 -13.13 -12.61 6.48
C GLY A 256 -13.22 -11.19 7.03
N HIS A 257 -12.22 -10.77 7.80
CA HIS A 257 -12.07 -9.43 8.35
C HIS A 257 -10.58 -9.05 8.42
N ARG A 258 -10.30 -7.78 8.71
CA ARG A 258 -8.92 -7.30 8.85
C ARG A 258 -8.51 -7.19 10.32
N ARG A 259 -7.20 -7.12 10.53
CA ARG A 259 -6.58 -6.93 11.84
C ARG A 259 -6.10 -5.50 11.98
N ILE A 260 -6.17 -4.94 13.18
CA ILE A 260 -5.73 -3.58 13.45
C ILE A 260 -4.74 -3.51 14.60
N ALA A 261 -3.87 -2.50 14.55
CA ALA A 261 -2.99 -2.12 15.64
C ALA A 261 -2.86 -0.59 15.68
N VAL A 262 -2.43 -0.06 16.82
CA VAL A 262 -2.27 1.39 17.02
C VAL A 262 -0.89 1.66 17.60
N SER A 263 -0.18 2.64 17.04
CA SER A 263 1.07 3.16 17.58
C SER A 263 0.86 4.54 18.18
N ALA A 264 1.47 4.77 19.36
CA ALA A 264 1.48 6.07 20.03
C ALA A 264 2.86 6.76 19.94
N ASP A 265 3.85 6.12 19.33
CA ASP A 265 5.25 6.55 19.26
C ASP A 265 5.78 6.67 17.82
N GLY A 266 4.87 6.96 16.88
CA GLY A 266 5.22 7.19 15.49
C GLY A 266 5.74 5.93 14.78
N GLY A 267 5.15 4.77 15.05
CA GLY A 267 5.46 3.51 14.38
C GLY A 267 6.62 2.73 15.00
N ALA A 268 7.22 3.20 16.11
CA ALA A 268 8.32 2.48 16.75
C ALA A 268 7.83 1.21 17.46
N SER A 269 6.64 1.26 18.08
CA SER A 269 5.97 0.11 18.68
C SER A 269 4.45 0.16 18.47
N TRP A 270 3.76 -0.95 18.73
CA TRP A 270 2.34 -1.12 18.39
C TRP A 270 1.56 -1.82 19.49
N GLU A 271 0.34 -1.40 19.70
CA GLU A 271 -0.65 -2.12 20.49
C GLU A 271 -1.55 -2.91 19.53
N ASP A 272 -1.48 -4.24 19.57
CA ASP A 272 -2.35 -5.14 18.80
C ASP A 272 -3.79 -5.04 19.34
N ARG A 273 -4.73 -4.75 18.45
CA ARG A 273 -6.18 -4.67 18.74
C ARG A 273 -6.94 -5.88 18.21
N GLY A 274 -6.27 -6.78 17.50
CA GLY A 274 -6.86 -7.98 16.91
C GLY A 274 -7.72 -7.71 15.69
N ILE A 275 -8.72 -8.57 15.48
CA ILE A 275 -9.67 -8.46 14.38
C ILE A 275 -10.66 -7.31 14.64
N ASP A 276 -10.89 -6.50 13.61
CA ASP A 276 -11.96 -5.50 13.61
C ASP A 276 -13.04 -5.90 12.59
N GLU A 277 -14.21 -6.26 13.09
CA GLU A 277 -15.36 -6.74 12.30
C GLU A 277 -15.96 -5.67 11.38
N GLN A 278 -15.61 -4.40 11.55
CA GLN A 278 -16.00 -3.31 10.64
C GLN A 278 -15.34 -3.43 9.27
N PHE A 279 -14.17 -4.05 9.21
CA PHE A 279 -13.39 -4.22 7.98
C PHE A 279 -13.60 -5.62 7.39
N VAL A 280 -14.70 -5.80 6.68
CA VAL A 280 -14.98 -7.02 5.92
C VAL A 280 -13.98 -7.15 4.76
N ASP A 281 -13.27 -8.30 4.65
CA ASP A 281 -12.18 -8.46 3.68
C ASP A 281 -11.87 -9.95 3.42
N PRO A 282 -11.63 -10.38 2.17
CA PRO A 282 -11.37 -11.78 1.82
C PRO A 282 -9.92 -12.24 2.03
N GLY A 283 -9.10 -11.46 2.70
CA GLY A 283 -7.64 -11.61 2.75
C GLY A 283 -6.99 -10.97 1.52
N ASN A 284 -7.11 -9.65 1.40
CA ASN A 284 -6.67 -8.86 0.25
C ASN A 284 -5.87 -7.64 0.69
N ASN A 285 -5.03 -7.05 -0.22
CA ASN A 285 -4.46 -5.75 0.05
C ASN A 285 -5.51 -4.66 -0.08
N ALA A 286 -5.35 -3.61 0.71
CA ALA A 286 -6.29 -2.50 0.84
C ALA A 286 -5.54 -1.24 1.25
N GLN A 287 -6.17 -0.08 1.22
CA GLN A 287 -5.51 1.15 1.66
C GLN A 287 -6.38 2.06 2.50
N LEU A 288 -5.79 2.55 3.61
CA LEU A 288 -6.24 3.70 4.39
C LEU A 288 -5.64 5.00 3.84
N ALA A 289 -6.36 6.10 3.93
CA ALA A 289 -5.85 7.44 3.70
C ALA A 289 -6.57 8.47 4.58
N ALA A 290 -5.87 9.52 5.01
CA ALA A 290 -6.53 10.71 5.54
C ALA A 290 -7.11 11.50 4.36
N ARG A 291 -8.38 11.92 4.45
CA ARG A 291 -9.01 12.71 3.39
C ARG A 291 -8.46 14.14 3.33
N PHE A 292 -8.13 14.70 4.48
CA PHE A 292 -7.55 16.03 4.61
C PHE A 292 -6.28 15.99 5.45
N PRO A 293 -5.18 15.43 4.90
CA PRO A 293 -3.95 15.21 5.68
C PRO A 293 -3.33 16.51 6.23
N GLU A 294 -3.61 17.64 5.57
CA GLU A 294 -3.11 18.97 6.00
C GLU A 294 -4.01 19.65 7.06
N ALA A 295 -5.18 19.06 7.40
CA ALA A 295 -6.08 19.66 8.37
C ALA A 295 -5.43 19.68 9.77
N PRO A 296 -5.48 20.82 10.51
CA PRO A 296 -4.94 20.89 11.87
C PRO A 296 -5.66 19.95 12.83
N SER A 297 -4.98 19.47 13.87
CA SER A 297 -5.51 18.48 14.83
C SER A 297 -6.83 18.87 15.49
N GLY A 298 -7.20 20.13 15.59
CA GLY A 298 -8.48 20.58 16.14
C GLY A 298 -9.61 20.74 15.12
N ASP A 299 -9.33 20.56 13.83
CA ASP A 299 -10.32 20.63 12.75
C ASP A 299 -11.06 19.30 12.64
N ALA A 300 -12.37 19.33 12.45
CA ALA A 300 -13.17 18.11 12.26
C ALA A 300 -12.70 17.29 11.06
N ARG A 301 -12.24 17.94 9.99
CA ARG A 301 -11.70 17.30 8.79
C ARG A 301 -10.44 16.46 9.06
N ALA A 302 -9.67 16.74 10.11
CA ALA A 302 -8.53 15.93 10.50
C ALA A 302 -8.92 14.50 10.91
N ARG A 303 -10.20 14.26 11.21
CA ARG A 303 -10.77 12.98 11.62
C ARG A 303 -11.35 12.17 10.46
N GLU A 304 -11.39 12.75 9.26
CA GLU A 304 -11.96 12.11 8.09
C GLU A 304 -10.94 11.16 7.44
N LEU A 305 -11.23 9.87 7.54
CA LEU A 305 -10.41 8.80 6.99
C LEU A 305 -11.17 8.06 5.89
N LEU A 306 -10.43 7.52 4.95
CA LEU A 306 -10.91 6.76 3.81
C LEU A 306 -10.30 5.35 3.84
N PHE A 307 -11.04 4.37 3.33
CA PHE A 307 -10.59 3.00 3.18
C PHE A 307 -11.13 2.40 1.89
N SER A 308 -10.27 1.78 1.09
CA SER A 308 -10.65 1.07 -0.13
C SER A 308 -10.24 -0.39 -0.06
N ASN A 309 -11.16 -1.31 -0.35
CA ASN A 309 -10.88 -2.75 -0.39
C ASN A 309 -11.91 -3.54 -1.20
N ALA A 310 -11.67 -4.84 -1.38
CA ALA A 310 -12.69 -5.82 -1.75
C ALA A 310 -13.58 -6.08 -0.52
N HIS A 311 -14.79 -5.59 -0.53
CA HIS A 311 -15.70 -5.64 0.62
C HIS A 311 -16.60 -6.87 0.58
N ASP A 312 -15.98 -8.04 0.65
CA ASP A 312 -16.62 -9.35 0.74
C ASP A 312 -15.81 -10.25 1.67
N ARG A 313 -16.44 -11.17 2.38
CA ARG A 313 -15.74 -12.01 3.36
C ARG A 313 -14.85 -13.09 2.75
N PHE A 314 -15.16 -13.54 1.53
CA PHE A 314 -14.60 -14.77 0.98
C PHE A 314 -14.09 -14.61 -0.45
N ALA A 315 -14.63 -13.66 -1.20
CA ALA A 315 -14.30 -13.46 -2.61
C ALA A 315 -13.67 -12.08 -2.85
N ARG A 316 -12.70 -12.01 -3.73
CA ARG A 316 -12.09 -10.76 -4.20
C ARG A 316 -13.04 -10.05 -5.15
N GLN A 317 -14.01 -9.34 -4.61
CA GLN A 317 -15.05 -8.64 -5.34
C GLN A 317 -15.63 -7.48 -4.54
N ARG A 318 -16.51 -6.71 -5.15
CA ARG A 318 -17.25 -5.62 -4.53
C ARG A 318 -16.30 -4.55 -3.98
N GLY A 319 -15.51 -3.93 -4.88
CA GLY A 319 -14.63 -2.81 -4.55
C GLY A 319 -15.42 -1.66 -3.94
N THR A 320 -15.14 -1.37 -2.66
CA THR A 320 -15.88 -0.40 -1.86
C THR A 320 -14.96 0.67 -1.31
N LEU A 321 -15.39 1.92 -1.41
CA LEU A 321 -14.84 3.04 -0.68
C LEU A 321 -15.67 3.22 0.59
N SER A 322 -15.02 3.14 1.74
CA SER A 322 -15.60 3.43 3.05
C SER A 322 -14.97 4.68 3.66
N ALA A 323 -15.66 5.34 4.57
CA ALA A 323 -15.14 6.49 5.29
C ALA A 323 -15.44 6.41 6.79
N SER A 324 -14.60 7.06 7.57
CA SER A 324 -14.81 7.37 8.98
C SER A 324 -14.80 8.90 9.15
N LEU A 325 -15.68 9.43 9.99
CA LEU A 325 -15.74 10.85 10.35
C LEU A 325 -15.34 11.09 11.82
N ASP A 326 -14.92 10.04 12.50
CA ASP A 326 -14.64 10.02 13.94
C ASP A 326 -13.27 9.40 14.28
N ASP A 327 -12.30 9.60 13.38
CA ASP A 327 -10.91 9.20 13.61
C ASP A 327 -10.73 7.66 13.65
N GLY A 328 -11.48 6.95 12.81
CA GLY A 328 -11.43 5.50 12.70
C GLY A 328 -12.27 4.74 13.73
N GLY A 329 -13.07 5.45 14.55
CA GLY A 329 -13.92 4.82 15.56
C GLY A 329 -15.08 4.05 14.95
N THR A 330 -15.69 4.59 13.91
CA THR A 330 -16.75 3.94 13.12
C THR A 330 -16.53 4.13 11.63
N TRP A 331 -16.93 3.12 10.85
CA TRP A 331 -16.78 3.10 9.40
C TRP A 331 -18.09 2.84 8.70
N GLY A 332 -18.31 3.55 7.59
CA GLY A 332 -19.49 3.37 6.75
C GLY A 332 -19.14 3.33 5.27
N GLU A 333 -19.88 2.52 4.52
CA GLU A 333 -19.74 2.46 3.06
C GLU A 333 -20.20 3.79 2.43
N VAL A 334 -19.38 4.33 1.55
CA VAL A 334 -19.68 5.55 0.79
C VAL A 334 -20.12 5.20 -0.62
N LEU A 335 -19.37 4.30 -1.28
CA LEU A 335 -19.54 4.01 -2.69
C LEU A 335 -19.01 2.61 -3.02
N VAL A 336 -19.78 1.83 -3.77
CA VAL A 336 -19.25 0.65 -4.47
C VAL A 336 -18.74 1.12 -5.84
N PHE A 337 -17.42 1.17 -6.01
CA PHE A 337 -16.80 1.62 -7.26
C PHE A 337 -16.62 0.50 -8.29
N GLU A 338 -16.54 -0.76 -7.83
CA GLU A 338 -16.43 -1.96 -8.67
C GLU A 338 -17.36 -3.04 -8.13
N PRO A 339 -18.51 -3.32 -8.78
CA PRO A 339 -19.43 -4.34 -8.29
C PRO A 339 -18.95 -5.78 -8.53
N GLY A 340 -18.08 -5.98 -9.51
CA GLY A 340 -17.53 -7.26 -9.93
C GLY A 340 -16.23 -7.65 -9.22
N PRO A 341 -15.43 -8.52 -9.88
CA PRO A 341 -14.12 -8.93 -9.37
C PRO A 341 -13.19 -7.73 -9.14
N LEU A 342 -12.49 -7.75 -8.02
CA LEU A 342 -11.49 -6.74 -7.66
C LEU A 342 -10.40 -7.42 -6.84
N ASP A 343 -9.15 -7.29 -7.28
CA ASP A 343 -8.01 -7.77 -6.51
C ASP A 343 -7.55 -6.68 -5.52
N TYR A 344 -6.57 -5.85 -5.86
CA TYR A 344 -6.04 -4.82 -4.97
C TYR A 344 -6.62 -3.45 -5.31
N SER A 345 -6.75 -2.60 -4.31
CA SER A 345 -7.14 -1.20 -4.49
C SER A 345 -6.39 -0.27 -3.56
N VAL A 346 -6.18 0.95 -4.04
CA VAL A 346 -5.58 2.03 -3.27
C VAL A 346 -6.41 3.30 -3.39
N VAL A 347 -6.38 4.13 -2.35
CA VAL A 347 -7.09 5.39 -2.28
C VAL A 347 -6.15 6.52 -1.89
N GLN A 348 -6.31 7.69 -2.53
CA GLN A 348 -5.55 8.89 -2.22
C GLN A 348 -6.47 10.11 -2.17
N ALA A 349 -6.26 10.97 -1.18
CA ALA A 349 -6.85 12.30 -1.17
C ALA A 349 -6.29 13.11 -2.34
N LEU A 350 -7.17 13.82 -3.02
CA LEU A 350 -6.81 14.77 -4.07
C LEU A 350 -7.05 16.19 -3.55
N GLU A 351 -6.56 17.15 -4.31
CA GLU A 351 -6.89 18.55 -4.07
C GLU A 351 -8.40 18.76 -4.20
N ASP A 352 -8.91 19.85 -3.66
CA ASP A 352 -10.35 20.20 -3.70
C ASP A 352 -11.28 19.21 -2.95
N GLY A 353 -10.73 18.29 -2.14
CA GLY A 353 -11.50 17.33 -1.34
C GLY A 353 -12.04 16.13 -2.13
N ALA A 354 -11.69 16.00 -3.41
CA ALA A 354 -11.94 14.81 -4.21
C ALA A 354 -11.01 13.65 -3.78
N VAL A 355 -11.26 12.46 -4.29
CA VAL A 355 -10.52 11.24 -3.97
C VAL A 355 -10.20 10.46 -5.25
N GLY A 356 -8.96 10.02 -5.37
CA GLY A 356 -8.54 9.08 -6.41
C GLY A 356 -8.59 7.66 -5.90
N VAL A 357 -9.24 6.75 -6.63
CA VAL A 357 -9.24 5.31 -6.37
C VAL A 357 -8.60 4.62 -7.58
N LEU A 358 -7.58 3.81 -7.32
CA LEU A 358 -6.92 2.97 -8.34
C LEU A 358 -7.07 1.51 -7.93
N TRP A 359 -7.48 0.65 -8.89
CA TRP A 359 -7.69 -0.77 -8.59
C TRP A 359 -7.35 -1.68 -9.75
N GLU A 360 -7.12 -2.95 -9.44
CA GLU A 360 -6.86 -4.00 -10.41
C GLU A 360 -8.04 -4.98 -10.53
N VAL A 361 -8.23 -5.49 -11.73
CA VAL A 361 -9.26 -6.47 -12.07
C VAL A 361 -8.63 -7.69 -12.74
N GLU A 362 -8.56 -8.82 -12.02
CA GLU A 362 -8.17 -10.15 -12.55
C GLU A 362 -6.85 -10.17 -13.34
N ALA A 363 -5.84 -9.40 -12.97
CA ALA A 363 -4.59 -9.21 -13.72
C ALA A 363 -4.81 -8.76 -15.19
N ARG A 364 -5.96 -8.18 -15.51
CA ARG A 364 -6.36 -7.77 -16.86
C ARG A 364 -6.38 -6.28 -17.07
N GLU A 365 -6.85 -5.53 -16.08
CA GLU A 365 -6.98 -4.08 -16.16
C GLU A 365 -6.54 -3.42 -14.86
N ILE A 366 -5.90 -2.26 -15.02
CA ILE A 366 -5.71 -1.27 -13.97
C ILE A 366 -6.64 -0.10 -14.27
N ARG A 367 -7.53 0.22 -13.34
CA ARG A 367 -8.57 1.22 -13.48
C ARG A 367 -8.38 2.34 -12.47
N PHE A 368 -8.64 3.57 -12.89
CA PHE A 368 -8.62 4.75 -12.02
C PHE A 368 -9.95 5.51 -12.12
N ALA A 369 -10.51 5.87 -10.96
CA ALA A 369 -11.63 6.79 -10.85
C ALA A 369 -11.26 7.97 -9.97
N ARG A 370 -11.68 9.15 -10.39
CA ARG A 370 -11.75 10.36 -9.57
C ARG A 370 -13.16 10.47 -9.02
N ILE A 371 -13.31 10.45 -7.71
CA ILE A 371 -14.60 10.65 -7.01
C ILE A 371 -14.63 12.08 -6.51
N GLU A 372 -15.55 12.86 -7.04
CA GLU A 372 -15.66 14.28 -6.71
C GLU A 372 -16.19 14.46 -5.28
N ALA A 373 -15.81 15.56 -4.64
CA ALA A 373 -16.08 15.84 -3.23
C ALA A 373 -17.58 15.77 -2.88
N GLU A 374 -18.45 16.18 -3.79
CA GLU A 374 -19.91 16.16 -3.63
C GLU A 374 -20.53 14.78 -3.46
N HIS A 375 -19.79 13.72 -3.83
CA HIS A 375 -20.20 12.32 -3.66
C HIS A 375 -19.65 11.68 -2.37
N LEU A 376 -18.95 12.46 -1.56
CA LEU A 376 -18.32 12.01 -0.33
C LEU A 376 -19.03 12.61 0.90
N PRO A 377 -19.00 11.91 2.06
CA PRO A 377 -19.61 12.44 3.28
C PRO A 377 -18.92 13.72 3.76
N GLY A 378 -19.61 14.50 4.60
CA GLY A 378 -19.03 15.72 5.20
C GLY A 378 -19.08 16.96 4.30
N HIS A 379 -19.83 16.92 3.20
CA HIS A 379 -20.11 18.08 2.34
C HIS A 379 -21.43 18.75 2.68
#